data_e5db0d6db6d8735d176c24c509d464ab
#
_entry.id   e5db0d6db6d8735d176c24c509d464ab
#
_cell.length_a   1.000
_cell.length_b   1.000
_cell.length_c   1.000
_cell.angle_alpha   90.00
_cell.angle_beta   90.00
_cell.angle_gamma   90.00
#
_symmetry.space_group_name_H-M   'P 1'
#
loop_
_entity.id
_entity.type
_entity.pdbx_description
1 polymer ?
#
loop_
_entity_poly.entity_id
_entity_poly.type
_entity_poly.pdbx_seq_one_letter_code
_entity_poly.pdbx_strand_id
1 'polypeptide(L)'
;GWLEAVPNRGTFMPVLTIEEVREIYDIRTMLETAIVQRLCAEHSAPAALRLKAHVSEERQAVRADDRGRLFGLSGEFHILLAELCGNEQLSMLLRGLLTRSTMHFSLSAPERFHNCAGPHDHADIVRAILARDAKKAAKLMLDHLLGLVEWQSAWRPPPDPVALEEAFR
;
A
#
# COMPACT_ATOMS: atom_id res chain seq x y z
N GLY A 1 15.44 -6.30 -9.00
CA GLY A 1 15.38 -7.54 -8.28
C GLY A 1 14.76 -7.43 -6.91
N TRP A 2 14.15 -8.55 -6.51
CA TRP A 2 13.52 -8.69 -5.20
C TRP A 2 14.52 -9.16 -4.13
N LEU A 3 15.58 -9.80 -4.58
CA LEU A 3 16.64 -10.37 -3.74
C LEU A 3 18.00 -10.07 -4.35
N GLU A 4 18.97 -9.78 -3.50
CA GLU A 4 20.36 -9.57 -3.85
C GLU A 4 21.20 -10.72 -3.31
N ALA A 5 21.88 -11.44 -4.20
CA ALA A 5 22.81 -12.49 -3.81
C ALA A 5 24.19 -11.88 -3.56
N VAL A 6 24.68 -12.00 -2.32
CA VAL A 6 26.02 -11.56 -1.96
C VAL A 6 26.93 -12.79 -1.88
N PRO A 7 27.98 -12.89 -2.69
CA PRO A 7 28.89 -14.06 -2.67
C PRO A 7 29.41 -14.36 -1.27
N ASN A 8 29.32 -15.63 -0.87
CA ASN A 8 29.72 -16.13 0.45
C ASN A 8 28.98 -15.55 1.66
N ARG A 9 27.90 -14.75 1.44
CA ARG A 9 27.11 -14.14 2.53
C ARG A 9 25.63 -14.50 2.47
N GLY A 10 25.17 -15.10 1.37
CA GLY A 10 23.77 -15.51 1.19
C GLY A 10 22.95 -14.55 0.32
N THR A 11 21.63 -14.67 0.44
CA THR A 11 20.67 -13.87 -0.31
C THR A 11 19.94 -12.92 0.65
N PHE A 12 19.96 -11.67 0.34
CA PHE A 12 19.39 -10.60 1.17
C PHE A 12 18.28 -9.88 0.43
N MET A 13 17.33 -9.31 1.16
CA MET A 13 16.44 -8.30 0.64
C MET A 13 17.15 -6.95 0.65
N PRO A 14 17.26 -6.26 -0.51
CA PRO A 14 17.83 -4.93 -0.53
C PRO A 14 16.93 -3.97 0.26
N VAL A 15 17.51 -3.21 1.16
CA VAL A 15 16.82 -2.11 1.83
C VAL A 15 16.72 -0.96 0.82
N LEU A 16 15.51 -0.49 0.56
CA LEU A 16 15.31 0.64 -0.35
C LEU A 16 15.91 1.92 0.23
N THR A 17 16.51 2.72 -0.62
CA THR A 17 16.85 4.10 -0.27
C THR A 17 15.59 4.96 -0.19
N ILE A 18 15.67 6.12 0.45
CA ILE A 18 14.55 7.08 0.51
C ILE A 18 14.16 7.55 -0.90
N GLU A 19 15.13 7.71 -1.77
CA GLU A 19 14.94 8.08 -3.17
C GLU A 19 14.16 7.00 -3.91
N GLU A 20 14.53 5.73 -3.77
CA GLU A 20 13.80 4.61 -4.38
C GLU A 20 12.36 4.48 -3.85
N VAL A 21 12.16 4.73 -2.55
CA VAL A 21 10.82 4.78 -1.96
C VAL A 21 10.00 5.90 -2.63
N ARG A 22 10.55 7.10 -2.77
CA ARG A 22 9.87 8.22 -3.42
C ARG A 22 9.52 7.90 -4.87
N GLU A 23 10.45 7.33 -5.63
CA GLU A 23 10.20 6.91 -7.02
C GLU A 23 9.06 5.88 -7.12
N ILE A 24 9.00 4.90 -6.21
CA ILE A 24 7.90 3.93 -6.15
C ILE A 24 6.56 4.66 -5.90
N TYR A 25 6.53 5.59 -4.95
CA TYR A 25 5.30 6.30 -4.63
C TYR A 25 4.89 7.30 -5.71
N ASP A 26 5.82 7.89 -6.44
CA ASP A 26 5.52 8.72 -7.61
C ASP A 26 4.77 7.91 -8.67
N ILE A 27 5.26 6.71 -8.99
CA ILE A 27 4.58 5.81 -9.93
C ILE A 27 3.20 5.38 -9.36
N ARG A 28 3.12 4.99 -8.09
CA ARG A 28 1.87 4.63 -7.43
C ARG A 28 0.85 5.76 -7.49
N THR A 29 1.28 6.99 -7.23
CA THR A 29 0.42 8.17 -7.30
C THR A 29 -0.18 8.36 -8.69
N MET A 30 0.63 8.24 -9.75
CA MET A 30 0.14 8.33 -11.13
C MET A 30 -0.89 7.23 -11.43
N LEU A 31 -0.60 5.98 -11.05
CA LEU A 31 -1.45 4.84 -11.33
C LEU A 31 -2.72 4.85 -10.49
N GLU A 32 -2.61 5.03 -9.19
CA GLU A 32 -3.72 4.83 -8.27
C GLU A 32 -4.74 5.98 -8.31
N THR A 33 -4.30 7.21 -8.59
CA THR A 33 -5.25 8.31 -8.87
C THR A 33 -6.04 8.06 -10.15
N ALA A 34 -5.41 7.52 -11.20
CA ALA A 34 -6.11 7.13 -12.42
C ALA A 34 -7.07 5.95 -12.20
N ILE A 35 -6.67 4.96 -11.39
CA ILE A 35 -7.50 3.81 -11.01
C ILE A 35 -8.80 4.28 -10.33
N VAL A 36 -8.71 5.12 -9.30
CA VAL A 36 -9.90 5.56 -8.57
C VAL A 36 -10.82 6.41 -9.45
N GLN A 37 -10.26 7.21 -10.36
CA GLN A 37 -11.04 7.97 -11.34
C GLN A 37 -11.81 7.05 -12.30
N ARG A 38 -11.16 6.01 -12.81
CA ARG A 38 -11.80 5.01 -13.67
C ARG A 38 -12.90 4.25 -12.92
N LEU A 39 -12.66 3.85 -11.67
CA LEU A 39 -13.68 3.21 -10.85
C LEU A 39 -14.88 4.14 -10.57
N CYS A 40 -14.68 5.45 -10.43
CA CYS A 40 -15.78 6.40 -10.35
C CYS A 40 -16.66 6.38 -11.61
N ALA A 41 -16.05 6.24 -12.79
CA ALA A 41 -16.77 6.21 -14.05
C ALA A 41 -17.52 4.89 -14.28
N GLU A 42 -16.90 3.75 -13.97
CA GLU A 42 -17.30 2.45 -14.52
C GLU A 42 -17.48 1.33 -13.48
N HIS A 43 -17.56 1.60 -12.16
CA HIS A 43 -17.71 0.50 -11.20
C HIS A 43 -19.06 -0.22 -11.32
N SER A 44 -19.03 -1.54 -11.21
CA SER A 44 -20.22 -2.39 -11.19
C SER A 44 -20.76 -2.56 -9.77
N ALA A 45 -22.01 -3.05 -9.64
CA ALA A 45 -22.61 -3.38 -8.34
C ALA A 45 -21.77 -4.43 -7.55
N PRO A 46 -21.26 -5.52 -8.16
CA PRO A 46 -20.32 -6.42 -7.49
C PRO A 46 -19.03 -5.74 -7.02
N ALA A 47 -18.45 -4.85 -7.81
CA ALA A 47 -17.27 -4.08 -7.40
C ALA A 47 -17.55 -3.21 -6.17
N ALA A 48 -18.69 -2.53 -6.15
CA ALA A 48 -19.13 -1.73 -5.00
C ALA A 48 -19.28 -2.57 -3.73
N LEU A 49 -19.79 -3.80 -3.83
CA LEU A 49 -19.90 -4.72 -2.70
C LEU A 49 -18.54 -5.16 -2.18
N ARG A 50 -17.59 -5.50 -3.07
CA ARG A 50 -16.22 -5.88 -2.69
C ARG A 50 -15.51 -4.73 -1.97
N LEU A 51 -15.62 -3.49 -2.44
CA LEU A 51 -15.03 -2.32 -1.79
C LEU A 51 -15.61 -2.08 -0.39
N LYS A 52 -16.93 -2.19 -0.23
CA LYS A 52 -17.60 -2.05 1.08
C LYS A 52 -17.18 -3.15 2.05
N ALA A 53 -17.10 -4.40 1.58
CA ALA A 53 -16.67 -5.54 2.39
C ALA A 53 -15.25 -5.33 2.89
N HIS A 54 -14.32 -4.94 2.02
CA HIS A 54 -12.92 -4.69 2.37
C HIS A 54 -12.78 -3.63 3.47
N VAL A 55 -13.43 -2.47 3.31
CA VAL A 55 -13.43 -1.40 4.34
C VAL A 55 -14.05 -1.88 5.65
N SER A 56 -15.06 -2.76 5.59
CA SER A 56 -15.65 -3.35 6.80
C SER A 56 -14.65 -4.26 7.53
N GLU A 57 -13.83 -5.01 6.80
CA GLU A 57 -12.78 -5.86 7.37
C GLU A 57 -11.66 -5.02 8.02
N GLU A 58 -11.21 -3.95 7.37
CA GLU A 58 -10.26 -3.02 7.97
C GLU A 58 -10.77 -2.45 9.29
N ARG A 59 -12.03 -2.02 9.33
CA ARG A 59 -12.67 -1.52 10.55
C ARG A 59 -12.77 -2.57 11.66
N GLN A 60 -12.98 -3.84 11.29
CA GLN A 60 -12.99 -4.94 12.26
C GLN A 60 -11.58 -5.16 12.82
N ALA A 61 -10.54 -5.14 11.98
CA ALA A 61 -9.15 -5.26 12.42
C ALA A 61 -8.76 -4.12 13.37
N VAL A 62 -9.17 -2.88 13.07
CA VAL A 62 -8.96 -1.71 13.97
C VAL A 62 -9.64 -1.92 15.32
N ARG A 63 -10.90 -2.36 15.35
CA ARG A 63 -11.64 -2.61 16.60
C ARG A 63 -11.05 -3.73 17.45
N ALA A 64 -10.46 -4.73 16.79
CA ALA A 64 -9.81 -5.86 17.44
C ALA A 64 -8.36 -5.57 17.86
N ASP A 65 -7.83 -4.38 17.58
CA ASP A 65 -6.40 -4.02 17.70
C ASP A 65 -5.48 -5.04 17.00
N ASP A 66 -6.01 -5.69 15.92
CA ASP A 66 -5.26 -6.66 15.11
C ASP A 66 -4.46 -5.93 14.03
N ARG A 67 -3.27 -5.50 14.44
CA ARG A 67 -2.37 -4.68 13.64
C ARG A 67 -1.80 -5.42 12.43
N GLY A 68 -1.49 -6.71 12.60
CA GLY A 68 -0.98 -7.55 11.52
C GLY A 68 -1.99 -7.71 10.41
N ARG A 69 -3.25 -8.00 10.75
CA ARG A 69 -4.34 -8.08 9.80
C ARG A 69 -4.61 -6.72 9.12
N LEU A 70 -4.64 -5.63 9.89
CA LEU A 70 -4.85 -4.29 9.35
C LEU A 70 -3.78 -3.93 8.32
N PHE A 71 -2.52 -4.25 8.61
CA PHE A 71 -1.42 -4.00 7.69
C PHE A 71 -1.59 -4.78 6.36
N GLY A 72 -1.92 -6.06 6.43
CA GLY A 72 -2.22 -6.88 5.25
C GLY A 72 -3.35 -6.28 4.42
N LEU A 73 -4.48 -5.98 5.08
CA LEU A 73 -5.65 -5.37 4.44
C LEU A 73 -5.33 -4.02 3.80
N SER A 74 -4.51 -3.17 4.45
CA SER A 74 -4.13 -1.88 3.89
C SER A 74 -3.38 -2.02 2.55
N GLY A 75 -2.48 -3.00 2.42
CA GLY A 75 -1.84 -3.30 1.13
C GLY A 75 -2.81 -3.89 0.11
N GLU A 76 -3.67 -4.82 0.56
CA GLU A 76 -4.68 -5.47 -0.29
C GLU A 76 -5.71 -4.50 -0.85
N PHE A 77 -6.02 -3.40 -0.15
CA PHE A 77 -6.90 -2.34 -0.63
C PHE A 77 -6.47 -1.80 -2.00
N HIS A 78 -5.22 -1.44 -2.14
CA HIS A 78 -4.67 -0.89 -3.39
C HIS A 78 -4.70 -1.92 -4.52
N ILE A 79 -4.41 -3.19 -4.20
CA ILE A 79 -4.48 -4.29 -5.16
C ILE A 79 -5.94 -4.51 -5.61
N LEU A 80 -6.88 -4.50 -4.67
CA LEU A 80 -8.30 -4.62 -4.96
C LEU A 80 -8.80 -3.54 -5.92
N LEU A 81 -8.40 -2.28 -5.71
CA LEU A 81 -8.75 -1.18 -6.62
C LEU A 81 -8.26 -1.47 -8.06
N ALA A 82 -7.00 -1.93 -8.20
CA ALA A 82 -6.44 -2.26 -9.52
C ALA A 82 -7.16 -3.44 -10.18
N GLU A 83 -7.47 -4.51 -9.43
CA GLU A 83 -8.23 -5.66 -9.93
C GLU A 83 -9.61 -5.26 -10.44
N LEU A 84 -10.30 -4.39 -9.70
CA LEU A 84 -11.64 -3.92 -10.07
C LEU A 84 -11.65 -3.03 -11.33
N CYS A 85 -10.50 -2.49 -11.73
CA CYS A 85 -10.34 -1.82 -13.02
C CYS A 85 -10.34 -2.79 -14.22
N GLY A 86 -10.24 -4.12 -14.00
CA GLY A 86 -10.26 -5.11 -15.06
C GLY A 86 -9.03 -5.09 -15.98
N ASN A 87 -7.91 -4.51 -15.53
CA ASN A 87 -6.65 -4.48 -16.27
C ASN A 87 -5.59 -5.30 -15.51
N GLU A 88 -5.38 -6.52 -15.96
CA GLU A 88 -4.46 -7.47 -15.32
C GLU A 88 -3.02 -6.96 -15.29
N GLN A 89 -2.55 -6.31 -16.36
CA GLN A 89 -1.18 -5.78 -16.42
C GLN A 89 -0.98 -4.65 -15.39
N LEU A 90 -1.98 -3.81 -15.22
CA LEU A 90 -1.97 -2.77 -14.19
C LEU A 90 -1.93 -3.37 -12.78
N SER A 91 -2.73 -4.41 -12.54
CA SER A 91 -2.75 -5.12 -11.26
C SER A 91 -1.42 -5.79 -10.93
N MET A 92 -0.78 -6.41 -11.93
CA MET A 92 0.55 -7.02 -11.78
C MET A 92 1.62 -5.97 -11.47
N LEU A 93 1.62 -4.85 -12.20
CA LEU A 93 2.57 -3.75 -11.99
C LEU A 93 2.43 -3.17 -10.58
N LEU A 94 1.20 -2.84 -10.19
CA LEU A 94 0.94 -2.26 -8.87
C LEU A 94 1.28 -3.24 -7.73
N ARG A 95 0.96 -4.53 -7.90
CA ARG A 95 1.36 -5.58 -6.93
C ARG A 95 2.88 -5.61 -6.74
N GLY A 96 3.65 -5.48 -7.83
CA GLY A 96 5.10 -5.39 -7.78
C GLY A 96 5.61 -4.20 -6.97
N LEU A 97 5.06 -3.01 -7.20
CA LEU A 97 5.43 -1.79 -6.49
C LEU A 97 5.05 -1.87 -5.00
N LEU A 98 3.84 -2.36 -4.71
CA LEU A 98 3.34 -2.55 -3.35
C LEU A 98 4.21 -3.52 -2.57
N THR A 99 4.56 -4.68 -3.15
CA THR A 99 5.39 -5.65 -2.44
C THR A 99 6.73 -5.04 -2.07
N ARG A 100 7.40 -4.30 -2.97
CA ARG A 100 8.67 -3.63 -2.66
C ARG A 100 8.53 -2.63 -1.52
N SER A 101 7.55 -1.74 -1.58
CA SER A 101 7.33 -0.74 -0.53
C SER A 101 6.91 -1.36 0.80
N THR A 102 6.04 -2.39 0.78
CA THR A 102 5.57 -3.08 1.98
C THR A 102 6.68 -3.87 2.66
N MET A 103 7.53 -4.56 1.89
CA MET A 103 8.69 -5.28 2.43
C MET A 103 9.70 -4.32 3.07
N HIS A 104 9.98 -3.19 2.43
CA HIS A 104 10.80 -2.15 3.03
C HIS A 104 10.23 -1.70 4.38
N PHE A 105 8.94 -1.49 4.45
CA PHE A 105 8.22 -1.14 5.67
C PHE A 105 8.38 -2.17 6.79
N SER A 106 8.10 -3.43 6.47
CA SER A 106 8.13 -4.53 7.45
C SER A 106 9.50 -4.69 8.10
N LEU A 107 10.56 -4.45 7.34
CA LEU A 107 11.94 -4.55 7.83
C LEU A 107 12.40 -3.31 8.58
N SER A 108 11.85 -2.15 8.21
CA SER A 108 12.37 -0.86 8.65
C SER A 108 11.76 -0.35 9.94
N ALA A 109 10.50 -0.68 10.23
CA ALA A 109 9.78 -0.09 11.36
C ALA A 109 8.66 -0.99 11.89
N PRO A 110 8.96 -2.21 12.37
CA PRO A 110 7.94 -3.12 12.88
C PRO A 110 7.12 -2.53 14.03
N GLU A 111 7.70 -1.62 14.82
CA GLU A 111 7.04 -0.96 15.94
C GLU A 111 6.10 0.19 15.53
N ARG A 112 6.24 0.69 14.31
CA ARG A 112 5.48 1.84 13.80
C ARG A 112 4.25 1.47 12.97
N PHE A 113 3.93 0.19 12.84
CA PHE A 113 2.72 -0.29 12.16
C PHE A 113 1.40 0.29 12.70
N HIS A 114 1.49 1.20 13.66
CA HIS A 114 0.35 1.72 14.40
C HIS A 114 -0.48 2.75 13.64
N ASN A 115 0.01 3.26 12.51
CA ASN A 115 -0.62 4.40 11.84
C ASN A 115 -0.68 4.25 10.31
N CYS A 116 -0.89 3.03 9.77
CA CYS A 116 -1.29 2.90 8.37
C CYS A 116 -2.71 3.47 8.11
N ALA A 117 -3.50 3.68 9.15
CA ALA A 117 -4.65 4.57 9.12
C ALA A 117 -4.14 6.02 9.18
N GLY A 118 -3.60 6.53 8.07
CA GLY A 118 -3.35 7.95 7.89
C GLY A 118 -4.65 8.75 8.08
N PRO A 119 -4.58 10.10 8.08
CA PRO A 119 -5.75 10.95 8.27
C PRO A 119 -6.85 10.71 7.23
N HIS A 120 -6.60 9.90 6.21
CA HIS A 120 -7.53 9.55 5.15
C HIS A 120 -7.79 8.04 5.18
N ASP A 121 -8.88 7.69 5.87
CA ASP A 121 -9.46 6.35 5.90
C ASP A 121 -9.79 5.89 4.46
N HIS A 122 -9.38 4.69 4.07
CA HIS A 122 -9.78 4.04 2.81
C HIS A 122 -11.31 4.09 2.60
N ALA A 123 -12.07 4.13 3.67
CA ALA A 123 -13.51 4.34 3.63
C ALA A 123 -13.93 5.65 2.94
N ASP A 124 -13.15 6.73 3.07
CA ASP A 124 -13.45 8.00 2.43
C ASP A 124 -13.18 7.94 0.93
N ILE A 125 -12.12 7.25 0.53
CA ILE A 125 -11.81 6.98 -0.88
C ILE A 125 -12.94 6.14 -1.49
N VAL A 126 -13.34 5.04 -0.84
CA VAL A 126 -14.45 4.19 -1.30
C VAL A 126 -15.75 4.98 -1.38
N ARG A 127 -16.04 5.83 -0.41
CA ARG A 127 -17.24 6.67 -0.41
C ARG A 127 -17.25 7.62 -1.62
N ALA A 128 -16.11 8.22 -1.95
CA ALA A 128 -15.99 9.09 -3.14
C ALA A 128 -16.14 8.31 -4.44
N ILE A 129 -15.56 7.10 -4.55
CA ILE A 129 -15.74 6.19 -5.69
C ILE A 129 -17.23 5.86 -5.89
N LEU A 130 -17.90 5.44 -4.82
CA LEU A 130 -19.32 5.05 -4.89
C LEU A 130 -20.25 6.24 -5.19
N ALA A 131 -19.87 7.46 -4.78
CA ALA A 131 -20.55 8.69 -5.13
C ALA A 131 -20.23 9.19 -6.54
N ARG A 132 -19.34 8.49 -7.28
CA ARG A 132 -18.83 8.88 -8.61
C ARG A 132 -18.15 10.25 -8.63
N ASP A 133 -17.59 10.68 -7.50
CA ASP A 133 -16.83 11.93 -7.37
C ASP A 133 -15.35 11.68 -7.68
N ALA A 134 -15.03 11.65 -8.98
CA ALA A 134 -13.69 11.34 -9.46
C ALA A 134 -12.63 12.36 -8.97
N LYS A 135 -12.99 13.63 -8.84
CA LYS A 135 -12.06 14.67 -8.36
C LYS A 135 -11.73 14.46 -6.89
N LYS A 136 -12.73 14.18 -6.06
CA LYS A 136 -12.56 13.92 -4.65
C LYS A 136 -11.82 12.60 -4.40
N ALA A 137 -12.16 11.53 -5.14
CA ALA A 137 -11.48 10.24 -5.01
C ALA A 137 -10.00 10.35 -5.35
N ALA A 138 -9.64 11.02 -6.45
CA ALA A 138 -8.26 11.26 -6.84
C ALA A 138 -7.50 12.09 -5.80
N LYS A 139 -8.12 13.17 -5.26
CA LYS A 139 -7.50 13.97 -4.22
C LYS A 139 -7.23 13.16 -2.95
N LEU A 140 -8.21 12.40 -2.47
CA LEU A 140 -8.07 11.57 -1.27
C LEU A 140 -6.98 10.50 -1.46
N MET A 141 -6.91 9.85 -2.63
CA MET A 141 -5.86 8.88 -2.93
C MET A 141 -4.48 9.54 -2.96
N LEU A 142 -4.36 10.71 -3.59
CA LEU A 142 -3.10 11.47 -3.60
C LEU A 142 -2.66 11.82 -2.18
N ASP A 143 -3.55 12.41 -1.37
CA ASP A 143 -3.25 12.82 0.00
C ASP A 143 -2.84 11.61 0.87
N HIS A 144 -3.51 10.47 0.68
CA HIS A 144 -3.18 9.20 1.34
C HIS A 144 -1.76 8.72 1.00
N LEU A 145 -1.41 8.68 -0.28
CA LEU A 145 -0.09 8.20 -0.73
C LEU A 145 1.04 9.16 -0.30
N LEU A 146 0.81 10.47 -0.38
CA LEU A 146 1.78 11.47 0.10
C LEU A 146 2.01 11.36 1.61
N GLY A 147 0.97 11.14 2.41
CA GLY A 147 1.09 10.89 3.83
C GLY A 147 1.93 9.65 4.16
N LEU A 148 1.82 8.59 3.36
CA LEU A 148 2.66 7.40 3.48
C LEU A 148 4.14 7.69 3.15
N VAL A 149 4.42 8.49 2.12
CA VAL A 149 5.79 8.89 1.76
C VAL A 149 6.43 9.72 2.87
N GLU A 150 5.72 10.71 3.40
CA GLU A 150 6.22 11.55 4.49
C GLU A 150 6.56 10.71 5.71
N TRP A 151 5.67 9.80 6.08
CA TRP A 151 5.88 8.91 7.19
C TRP A 151 7.10 7.98 6.97
N GLN A 152 7.28 7.42 5.77
CA GLN A 152 8.44 6.60 5.41
C GLN A 152 9.74 7.40 5.36
N SER A 153 9.69 8.63 4.85
CA SER A 153 10.87 9.51 4.74
C SER A 153 11.41 9.95 6.11
N ALA A 154 10.60 9.90 7.15
CA ALA A 154 11.01 10.15 8.52
C ALA A 154 11.80 8.99 9.16
N TRP A 155 11.78 7.81 8.53
CA TRP A 155 12.49 6.65 9.01
C TRP A 155 13.99 6.71 8.68
N ARG A 156 14.81 6.17 9.56
CA ARG A 156 16.26 5.99 9.37
C ARG A 156 16.55 4.50 9.48
N PRO A 157 17.22 3.88 8.47
CA PRO A 157 17.61 2.49 8.55
C PRO A 157 18.53 2.25 9.75
N PRO A 158 18.46 1.08 10.38
CA PRO A 158 19.48 0.67 11.34
C PRO A 158 20.85 0.62 10.63
N PRO A 159 21.95 0.85 11.35
CA PRO A 159 23.28 0.95 10.76
C PRO A 159 23.76 -0.35 10.08
N ASP A 160 23.17 -1.50 10.43
CA ASP A 160 23.51 -2.79 9.84
C ASP A 160 22.28 -3.44 9.20
N PRO A 161 22.43 -4.06 8.01
CA PRO A 161 21.35 -4.83 7.40
C PRO A 161 20.99 -6.03 8.29
N VAL A 162 19.74 -6.15 8.66
CA VAL A 162 19.22 -7.29 9.42
C VAL A 162 19.28 -8.53 8.53
N ALA A 163 20.00 -9.55 8.96
CA ALA A 163 20.02 -10.83 8.27
C ALA A 163 18.61 -11.43 8.27
N LEU A 164 18.19 -12.05 7.15
CA LEU A 164 16.88 -12.70 7.02
C LEU A 164 16.58 -13.67 8.16
N GLU A 165 17.61 -14.36 8.69
CA GLU A 165 17.49 -15.29 9.80
C GLU A 165 17.03 -14.63 11.12
N GLU A 166 17.31 -13.33 11.32
CA GLU A 166 16.85 -12.58 12.51
C GLU A 166 15.44 -12.04 12.35
N ALA A 167 15.01 -11.81 11.12
CA ALA A 167 13.68 -11.26 10.82
C ALA A 167 12.54 -12.29 11.00
N PHE A 168 12.87 -13.59 11.11
CA PHE A 168 11.91 -14.69 11.25
C PHE A 168 12.01 -15.43 12.60
N ARG A 169 12.71 -14.87 13.60
CA ARG A 169 12.70 -15.37 14.97
C ARG A 169 11.63 -14.66 15.80
#